data_fbb4596a202cae87e320b7ddb05da362
#
_entry.id   fbb4596a202cae87e320b7ddb05da362
#
_cell.length_a   1.000
_cell.length_b   1.000
_cell.length_c   1.000
_cell.angle_alpha   90.00
_cell.angle_beta   90.00
_cell.angle_gamma   90.00
#
_symmetry.space_group_name_H-M   'P 1'
#
loop_
_entity.id
_entity.type
_entity.pdbx_description
1 polymer ?
#
loop_
_entity_poly.entity_id
_entity_poly.type
_entity_poly.pdbx_seq_one_letter_code
_entity_poly.pdbx_strand_id
1 'polypeptide(L)'
;VRTDGSEAEKLVDGYCHTFLVTESGIYYDCRDENNVMRTFHAELDGSAQTLLYESCAPTTYYEGKLYLYDFRSGTLYAYNTEANEREILFEGKYDAAFFSVDDTGIYFWDDMCDYCHLDPETKEITILHKGPIGDYFNYYDGTVYYVAYGGENYDYDCCYAMDVETGEQKAI
;
A
#
# COMPACT_ATOMS: atom_id res chain seq x y z
N VAL A 1 -5.40 -20.74 7.52
CA VAL A 1 -4.94 -21.93 6.75
C VAL A 1 -3.49 -22.23 7.11
N ARG A 2 -3.12 -23.48 7.27
CA ARG A 2 -1.72 -23.87 7.44
C ARG A 2 -0.94 -23.77 6.13
N THR A 3 0.38 -23.72 6.20
CA THR A 3 1.25 -23.62 5.01
C THR A 3 1.14 -24.79 4.04
N ASP A 4 0.60 -25.94 4.50
CA ASP A 4 0.28 -27.10 3.66
C ASP A 4 -1.11 -27.02 3.01
N GLY A 5 -1.83 -25.91 3.22
CA GLY A 5 -3.18 -25.71 2.70
C GLY A 5 -4.31 -26.35 3.51
N SER A 6 -3.98 -27.05 4.61
CA SER A 6 -4.99 -27.64 5.49
C SER A 6 -5.61 -26.61 6.43
N GLU A 7 -6.74 -26.97 7.04
CA GLU A 7 -7.43 -26.16 8.05
C GLU A 7 -7.73 -24.72 7.58
N ALA A 8 -8.24 -24.61 6.33
CA ALA A 8 -8.73 -23.32 5.84
C ALA A 8 -9.99 -22.93 6.61
N GLU A 9 -9.95 -21.77 7.24
CA GLU A 9 -11.07 -21.17 7.96
C GLU A 9 -11.37 -19.79 7.41
N LYS A 10 -12.65 -19.45 7.31
CA LYS A 10 -13.09 -18.12 6.92
C LYS A 10 -13.09 -17.22 8.16
N LEU A 11 -12.23 -16.21 8.18
CA LEU A 11 -12.08 -15.31 9.31
C LEU A 11 -13.07 -14.14 9.30
N VAL A 12 -13.41 -13.64 8.10
CA VAL A 12 -14.33 -12.51 7.96
C VAL A 12 -15.34 -12.75 6.83
N ASP A 13 -16.53 -12.16 6.98
CA ASP A 13 -17.56 -12.14 5.96
C ASP A 13 -17.42 -10.89 5.08
N GLY A 14 -17.69 -11.06 3.78
CA GLY A 14 -17.68 -9.96 2.83
C GLY A 14 -16.59 -10.09 1.77
N TYR A 15 -16.54 -9.09 0.90
CA TYR A 15 -15.54 -8.98 -0.16
C TYR A 15 -14.42 -8.06 0.31
N CYS A 16 -13.28 -8.65 0.64
CA CYS A 16 -12.06 -7.92 1.03
C CYS A 16 -11.14 -7.76 -0.18
N HIS A 17 -10.64 -6.57 -0.38
CA HIS A 17 -9.71 -6.22 -1.45
C HIS A 17 -8.27 -6.31 -0.98
N THR A 18 -8.01 -5.75 0.20
CA THR A 18 -6.69 -5.69 0.80
C THR A 18 -6.76 -6.19 2.24
N PHE A 19 -5.74 -6.89 2.67
CA PHE A 19 -5.58 -7.24 4.07
C PHE A 19 -4.10 -7.25 4.46
N LEU A 20 -3.83 -6.90 5.70
CA LEU A 20 -2.51 -6.93 6.33
C LEU A 20 -2.60 -7.75 7.61
N VAL A 21 -1.67 -8.66 7.79
CA VAL A 21 -1.54 -9.44 9.04
C VAL A 21 -0.34 -8.90 9.81
N THR A 22 -0.57 -8.52 11.04
CA THR A 22 0.42 -7.96 11.95
C THR A 22 0.43 -8.72 13.27
N GLU A 23 1.34 -8.39 14.15
CA GLU A 23 1.35 -8.97 15.51
C GLU A 23 0.11 -8.56 16.34
N SER A 24 -0.49 -7.39 16.03
CA SER A 24 -1.66 -6.86 16.71
C SER A 24 -3.00 -7.29 16.11
N GLY A 25 -3.00 -8.10 15.04
CA GLY A 25 -4.22 -8.58 14.40
C GLY A 25 -4.22 -8.43 12.88
N ILE A 26 -5.42 -8.43 12.33
CA ILE A 26 -5.68 -8.34 10.89
C ILE A 26 -6.34 -7.01 10.58
N TYR A 27 -5.73 -6.21 9.72
CA TYR A 27 -6.34 -5.01 9.15
C TYR A 27 -6.80 -5.33 7.74
N TYR A 28 -8.05 -5.04 7.42
CA TYR A 28 -8.60 -5.36 6.11
C TYR A 28 -9.63 -4.32 5.68
N ASP A 29 -9.78 -4.17 4.38
CA ASP A 29 -10.89 -3.40 3.84
C ASP A 29 -12.07 -4.32 3.48
N CYS A 30 -13.27 -3.77 3.57
CA CYS A 30 -14.48 -4.42 3.10
C CYS A 30 -15.42 -3.38 2.51
N ARG A 31 -16.05 -3.72 1.39
CA ARG A 31 -17.07 -2.84 0.80
C ARG A 31 -18.45 -3.21 1.35
N ASP A 32 -19.18 -2.18 1.74
CA ASP A 32 -20.57 -2.36 2.17
C ASP A 32 -21.54 -2.45 0.95
N GLU A 33 -22.82 -2.61 1.24
CA GLU A 33 -23.90 -2.69 0.24
C GLU A 33 -24.02 -1.43 -0.64
N ASN A 34 -23.52 -0.28 -0.17
CA ASN A 34 -23.46 0.98 -0.91
C ASN A 34 -22.14 1.17 -1.65
N ASN A 35 -21.31 0.13 -1.72
CA ASN A 35 -19.98 0.16 -2.33
C ASN A 35 -19.02 1.14 -1.63
N VAL A 36 -19.26 1.46 -0.36
CA VAL A 36 -18.34 2.26 0.47
C VAL A 36 -17.28 1.35 1.06
N MET A 37 -16.03 1.66 0.79
CA MET A 37 -14.89 0.96 1.37
C MET A 37 -14.74 1.34 2.85
N ARG A 38 -14.49 0.35 3.69
CA ARG A 38 -14.30 0.54 5.12
C ARG A 38 -13.13 -0.30 5.59
N THR A 39 -12.30 0.27 6.43
CA THR A 39 -11.18 -0.44 7.07
C THR A 39 -11.60 -0.95 8.44
N PHE A 40 -11.34 -2.23 8.67
CA PHE A 40 -11.59 -2.93 9.92
C PHE A 40 -10.30 -3.46 10.53
N HIS A 41 -10.35 -3.64 11.83
CA HIS A 41 -9.40 -4.47 12.58
C HIS A 41 -10.13 -5.70 13.13
N ALA A 42 -9.45 -6.84 13.12
CA ALA A 42 -9.88 -8.06 13.80
C ALA A 42 -8.70 -8.72 14.50
N GLU A 43 -8.98 -9.50 15.54
CA GLU A 43 -7.98 -10.39 16.13
C GLU A 43 -7.50 -11.43 15.10
N LEU A 44 -6.35 -12.07 15.35
CA LEU A 44 -5.77 -13.07 14.44
C LEU A 44 -6.67 -14.28 14.19
N ASP A 45 -7.62 -14.55 15.08
CA ASP A 45 -8.64 -15.60 14.92
C ASP A 45 -9.91 -15.11 14.20
N GLY A 46 -9.91 -13.84 13.73
CA GLY A 46 -11.06 -13.21 13.07
C GLY A 46 -12.12 -12.66 14.02
N SER A 47 -11.94 -12.80 15.32
CA SER A 47 -12.86 -12.25 16.33
C SER A 47 -12.67 -10.73 16.54
N ALA A 48 -13.51 -10.14 17.39
CA ALA A 48 -13.44 -8.75 17.85
C ALA A 48 -13.32 -7.72 16.71
N GLN A 49 -14.10 -7.91 15.65
CA GLN A 49 -14.08 -7.03 14.48
C GLN A 49 -14.53 -5.60 14.85
N THR A 50 -13.68 -4.63 14.55
CA THR A 50 -13.91 -3.22 14.86
C THR A 50 -13.72 -2.37 13.61
N LEU A 51 -14.69 -1.50 13.31
CA LEU A 51 -14.54 -0.49 12.27
C LEU A 51 -13.53 0.57 12.71
N LEU A 52 -12.47 0.77 11.91
CA LEU A 52 -11.49 1.82 12.14
C LEU A 52 -11.80 3.09 11.36
N TYR A 53 -12.00 2.95 10.05
CA TYR A 53 -12.22 4.10 9.16
C TYR A 53 -13.23 3.80 8.06
N GLU A 54 -13.97 4.85 7.68
CA GLU A 54 -14.77 4.88 6.45
C GLU A 54 -13.95 5.47 5.30
N SER A 55 -14.20 4.98 4.09
CA SER A 55 -13.60 5.44 2.84
C SER A 55 -12.10 5.19 2.65
N CYS A 56 -11.44 4.52 3.58
CA CYS A 56 -10.02 4.19 3.48
C CYS A 56 -9.80 2.69 3.25
N ALA A 57 -8.67 2.35 2.65
CA ALA A 57 -8.12 1.00 2.61
C ALA A 57 -6.77 0.94 3.33
N PRO A 58 -6.44 -0.16 4.03
CA PRO A 58 -5.12 -0.37 4.57
C PRO A 58 -4.14 -0.65 3.42
N THR A 59 -3.03 0.05 3.38
CA THR A 59 -2.04 -0.10 2.31
C THR A 59 -0.80 -0.84 2.76
N THR A 60 -0.26 -0.49 3.92
CA THR A 60 0.90 -1.13 4.52
C THR A 60 0.96 -0.89 6.03
N TYR A 61 1.79 -1.63 6.73
CA TYR A 61 2.03 -1.50 8.16
C TYR A 61 3.54 -1.48 8.43
N TYR A 62 4.00 -0.49 9.17
CA TYR A 62 5.40 -0.34 9.50
C TYR A 62 5.56 0.30 10.89
N GLU A 63 6.36 -0.28 11.76
CA GLU A 63 6.71 0.24 13.10
C GLU A 63 5.53 0.77 13.92
N GLY A 64 4.47 -0.04 14.07
CA GLY A 64 3.29 0.33 14.87
C GLY A 64 2.33 1.30 14.18
N LYS A 65 2.61 1.71 12.95
CA LYS A 65 1.74 2.57 12.16
C LYS A 65 1.09 1.82 11.02
N LEU A 66 -0.21 1.96 10.91
CA LEU A 66 -1.01 1.53 9.78
C LEU A 66 -1.14 2.70 8.79
N TYR A 67 -0.77 2.49 7.54
CA TYR A 67 -0.94 3.47 6.49
C TYR A 67 -2.26 3.22 5.78
N LEU A 68 -3.09 4.26 5.70
CA LEU A 68 -4.45 4.22 5.17
C LEU A 68 -4.59 5.18 4.01
N TYR A 69 -5.11 4.72 2.89
CA TYR A 69 -5.37 5.57 1.75
C TYR A 69 -6.86 5.73 1.46
N ASP A 70 -7.33 6.98 1.41
CA ASP A 70 -8.68 7.33 0.99
C ASP A 70 -8.71 7.64 -0.51
N PHE A 71 -9.21 6.70 -1.30
CA PHE A 71 -9.31 6.83 -2.75
C PHE A 71 -10.27 7.93 -3.22
N ARG A 72 -11.14 8.45 -2.36
CA ARG A 72 -12.08 9.51 -2.73
C ARG A 72 -11.46 10.89 -2.64
N SER A 73 -10.67 11.10 -1.59
CA SER A 73 -10.00 12.38 -1.34
C SER A 73 -8.56 12.40 -1.84
N GLY A 74 -7.97 11.24 -2.19
CA GLY A 74 -6.55 11.13 -2.49
C GLY A 74 -5.68 11.42 -1.28
N THR A 75 -6.13 11.03 -0.08
CA THR A 75 -5.44 11.35 1.16
C THR A 75 -4.75 10.12 1.74
N LEU A 76 -3.46 10.24 2.04
CA LEU A 76 -2.70 9.24 2.80
C LEU A 76 -2.61 9.64 4.28
N TYR A 77 -2.94 8.70 5.13
CA TYR A 77 -2.85 8.83 6.58
C TYR A 77 -1.83 7.84 7.15
N ALA A 78 -1.07 8.27 8.18
CA ALA A 78 -0.43 7.37 9.12
C ALA A 78 -1.28 7.29 10.38
N TYR A 79 -1.68 6.08 10.75
CA TYR A 79 -2.47 5.81 11.95
C TYR A 79 -1.62 5.04 12.96
N ASN A 80 -1.35 5.65 14.10
CA ASN A 80 -0.70 4.98 15.23
C ASN A 80 -1.71 4.08 15.93
N THR A 81 -1.48 2.77 15.88
CA THR A 81 -2.43 1.78 16.39
C THR A 81 -2.52 1.74 17.91
N GLU A 82 -1.45 2.12 18.62
CA GLU A 82 -1.41 2.17 20.09
C GLU A 82 -2.04 3.45 20.63
N ALA A 83 -1.67 4.59 20.05
CA ALA A 83 -2.17 5.90 20.50
C ALA A 83 -3.60 6.18 20.02
N ASN A 84 -4.10 5.44 19.04
CA ASN A 84 -5.38 5.69 18.34
C ASN A 84 -5.43 7.11 17.73
N GLU A 85 -4.32 7.55 17.17
CA GLU A 85 -4.18 8.86 16.56
C GLU A 85 -3.80 8.73 15.08
N ARG A 86 -4.27 9.65 14.26
CA ARG A 86 -3.91 9.70 12.84
C ARG A 86 -3.28 11.03 12.46
N GLU A 87 -2.36 10.93 11.54
CA GLU A 87 -1.70 12.06 10.92
C GLU A 87 -1.95 12.04 9.41
N ILE A 88 -2.21 13.21 8.80
CA ILE A 88 -2.26 13.36 7.35
C ILE A 88 -0.82 13.51 6.84
N LEU A 89 -0.47 12.68 5.87
CA LEU A 89 0.83 12.72 5.21
C LEU A 89 0.77 13.54 3.92
N PHE A 90 -0.26 13.35 3.12
CA PHE A 90 -0.61 14.24 2.00
C PHE A 90 -2.11 14.21 1.70
N GLU A 91 -2.60 15.22 0.98
CA GLU A 91 -4.02 15.37 0.60
C GLU A 91 -4.18 15.69 -0.89
N GLY A 92 -5.13 14.99 -1.51
CA GLY A 92 -5.85 15.43 -2.72
C GLY A 92 -5.03 15.69 -3.99
N LYS A 93 -3.79 15.28 -4.04
CA LYS A 93 -2.89 15.62 -5.14
C LYS A 93 -2.50 14.43 -6.00
N TYR A 94 -2.63 13.24 -5.46
CA TYR A 94 -2.16 12.03 -6.11
C TYR A 94 -3.24 10.95 -6.07
N ASP A 95 -3.50 10.31 -7.18
CA ASP A 95 -4.21 9.03 -7.21
C ASP A 95 -3.17 7.93 -6.98
N ALA A 96 -2.72 7.86 -5.73
CA ALA A 96 -1.57 7.07 -5.35
C ALA A 96 -1.95 5.61 -5.13
N ALA A 97 -1.05 4.71 -5.49
CA ALA A 97 -1.21 3.27 -5.32
C ALA A 97 0.12 2.60 -4.93
N PHE A 98 0.02 1.35 -4.45
CA PHE A 98 1.19 0.50 -4.18
C PHE A 98 2.21 1.14 -3.23
N PHE A 99 1.80 1.31 -1.98
CA PHE A 99 2.64 1.90 -0.96
C PHE A 99 3.62 0.89 -0.36
N SER A 100 4.88 1.31 -0.21
CA SER A 100 5.88 0.64 0.61
C SER A 100 6.46 1.64 1.59
N VAL A 101 6.87 1.17 2.78
CA VAL A 101 7.41 2.02 3.84
C VAL A 101 8.62 1.36 4.47
N ASP A 102 9.66 2.15 4.71
CA ASP A 102 10.82 1.77 5.51
C ASP A 102 11.28 2.95 6.38
N ASP A 103 12.48 2.87 6.96
CA ASP A 103 13.08 3.90 7.79
C ASP A 103 13.49 5.17 7.03
N THR A 104 13.52 5.13 5.70
CA THR A 104 13.85 6.28 4.86
C THR A 104 12.62 7.05 4.40
N GLY A 105 11.44 6.43 4.41
CA GLY A 105 10.19 7.09 4.04
C GLY A 105 9.14 6.20 3.42
N ILE A 106 8.29 6.82 2.62
CA ILE A 106 7.13 6.19 1.99
C ILE A 106 7.28 6.27 0.49
N TYR A 107 7.20 5.14 -0.16
CA TYR A 107 7.32 4.98 -1.60
C TYR A 107 5.97 4.62 -2.21
N PHE A 108 5.61 5.27 -3.31
CA PHE A 108 4.32 5.05 -3.98
C PHE A 108 4.34 5.46 -5.44
N TRP A 109 3.31 5.09 -6.18
CA TRP A 109 3.02 5.62 -7.51
C TRP A 109 2.00 6.73 -7.43
N ASP A 110 2.15 7.71 -8.28
CA ASP A 110 1.12 8.70 -8.54
C ASP A 110 0.29 8.35 -9.79
N ASP A 111 -0.70 9.18 -10.10
CA ASP A 111 -1.62 9.04 -11.23
C ASP A 111 -0.93 9.14 -12.61
N MET A 112 0.28 9.68 -12.65
CA MET A 112 1.13 9.74 -13.86
C MET A 112 2.03 8.53 -14.01
N CYS A 113 1.93 7.54 -13.12
CA CYS A 113 2.84 6.40 -13.00
C CYS A 113 4.29 6.81 -12.72
N ASP A 114 4.48 7.97 -12.12
CA ASP A 114 5.76 8.38 -11.59
C ASP A 114 6.02 7.70 -10.24
N TYR A 115 7.24 7.25 -10.03
CA TYR A 115 7.66 6.67 -8.76
C TYR A 115 8.11 7.77 -7.80
N CYS A 116 7.44 7.84 -6.67
CA CYS A 116 7.57 8.91 -5.72
C CYS A 116 8.07 8.42 -4.36
N HIS A 117 8.85 9.26 -3.70
CA HIS A 117 9.23 9.15 -2.31
C HIS A 117 8.65 10.31 -1.51
N LEU A 118 8.01 10.01 -0.39
CA LEU A 118 7.51 10.98 0.58
C LEU A 118 8.35 10.87 1.86
N ASP A 119 8.99 11.97 2.24
CA ASP A 119 9.59 12.13 3.55
C ASP A 119 8.49 12.39 4.60
N PRO A 120 8.29 11.51 5.59
CA PRO A 120 7.20 11.64 6.55
C PRO A 120 7.36 12.79 7.54
N GLU A 121 8.56 13.32 7.73
CA GLU A 121 8.83 14.46 8.62
C GLU A 121 8.57 15.80 7.94
N THR A 122 9.15 15.99 6.75
CA THR A 122 9.04 17.25 6.01
C THR A 122 7.78 17.34 5.15
N LYS A 123 7.15 16.22 4.86
CA LYS A 123 6.02 16.07 3.91
C LYS A 123 6.40 16.42 2.48
N GLU A 124 7.68 16.42 2.18
CA GLU A 124 8.18 16.65 0.82
C GLU A 124 8.05 15.40 -0.02
N ILE A 125 7.52 15.54 -1.24
CA ILE A 125 7.41 14.47 -2.21
C ILE A 125 8.44 14.72 -3.31
N THR A 126 9.31 13.73 -3.52
CA THR A 126 10.33 13.71 -4.56
C THR A 126 9.97 12.65 -5.60
N ILE A 127 10.01 13.01 -6.88
CA ILE A 127 9.89 12.06 -7.96
C ILE A 127 11.25 11.40 -8.18
N LEU A 128 11.34 10.10 -7.91
CA LEU A 128 12.55 9.32 -8.09
C LEU A 128 12.71 8.85 -9.54
N HIS A 129 11.60 8.49 -10.19
CA HIS A 129 11.58 8.06 -11.57
C HIS A 129 10.32 8.57 -12.28
N LYS A 130 10.48 9.01 -13.54
CA LYS A 130 9.37 9.43 -14.40
C LYS A 130 9.11 8.37 -15.46
N GLY A 131 7.85 8.07 -15.64
CA GLY A 131 7.40 7.24 -16.76
C GLY A 131 6.72 5.95 -16.35
N PRO A 132 6.14 5.25 -17.32
CA PRO A 132 5.24 4.17 -17.05
C PRO A 132 5.99 2.99 -16.43
N ILE A 133 6.00 2.95 -15.12
CA ILE A 133 6.21 1.73 -14.40
C ILE A 133 4.90 0.93 -14.56
N GLY A 134 5.01 -0.36 -14.86
CA GLY A 134 3.83 -1.21 -15.06
C GLY A 134 3.10 -1.59 -13.76
N ASP A 135 2.08 -2.43 -13.88
CA ASP A 135 1.11 -2.73 -12.81
C ASP A 135 1.66 -3.47 -11.59
N TYR A 136 2.90 -3.93 -11.60
CA TYR A 136 3.48 -4.73 -10.52
C TYR A 136 4.77 -4.12 -10.03
N PHE A 137 4.79 -3.86 -8.74
CA PHE A 137 5.86 -3.14 -8.09
C PHE A 137 6.10 -3.71 -6.69
N ASN A 138 7.34 -3.83 -6.32
CA ASN A 138 7.77 -4.21 -4.98
C ASN A 138 9.05 -3.49 -4.63
N TYR A 139 9.12 -2.97 -3.41
CA TYR A 139 10.32 -2.35 -2.86
C TYR A 139 10.99 -3.28 -1.86
N TYR A 140 12.29 -3.44 -1.97
CA TYR A 140 13.08 -4.19 -1.01
C TYR A 140 14.52 -3.65 -0.96
N ASP A 141 14.94 -3.23 0.22
CA ASP A 141 16.32 -2.85 0.55
C ASP A 141 16.95 -1.89 -0.49
N GLY A 142 16.33 -0.71 -0.65
CA GLY A 142 16.81 0.33 -1.58
C GLY A 142 16.58 0.04 -3.06
N THR A 143 15.92 -1.07 -3.39
CA THR A 143 15.69 -1.48 -4.79
C THR A 143 14.20 -1.62 -5.08
N VAL A 144 13.75 -1.00 -6.16
CA VAL A 144 12.40 -1.20 -6.71
C VAL A 144 12.43 -2.25 -7.80
N TYR A 145 11.58 -3.25 -7.65
CA TYR A 145 11.33 -4.28 -8.65
C TYR A 145 9.99 -4.00 -9.32
N TYR A 146 9.97 -3.89 -10.64
CA TYR A 146 8.75 -3.55 -11.37
C TYR A 146 8.71 -4.19 -12.75
N VAL A 147 7.51 -4.27 -13.32
CA VAL A 147 7.29 -4.65 -14.71
C VAL A 147 7.07 -3.38 -15.52
N ALA A 148 7.90 -3.13 -16.51
CA ALA A 148 7.68 -2.03 -17.45
C ALA A 148 6.88 -2.49 -18.66
N TYR A 149 5.98 -1.62 -19.10
CA TYR A 149 5.35 -1.78 -20.40
C TYR A 149 6.29 -1.24 -21.48
N GLY A 150 6.79 -2.12 -22.33
CA GLY A 150 7.63 -1.75 -23.47
C GLY A 150 6.83 -1.77 -24.77
N GLY A 151 7.05 -0.75 -25.60
CA GLY A 151 6.59 -0.72 -26.98
C GLY A 151 5.16 -0.22 -27.23
N GLU A 152 4.84 -0.06 -28.50
CA GLU A 152 3.56 0.49 -29.00
C GLU A 152 2.32 -0.40 -28.72
N ASN A 153 2.52 -1.65 -28.27
CA ASN A 153 1.45 -2.65 -28.11
C ASN A 153 1.17 -3.06 -26.66
N TYR A 154 1.74 -2.39 -25.65
CA TYR A 154 1.61 -2.76 -24.24
C TYR A 154 2.02 -4.20 -23.91
N ASP A 155 2.94 -4.77 -24.67
CA ASP A 155 3.50 -6.07 -24.37
C ASP A 155 4.39 -5.97 -23.12
N TYR A 156 4.22 -6.89 -22.16
CA TYR A 156 5.06 -6.99 -20.97
C TYR A 156 6.45 -7.45 -21.40
N ASP A 157 7.39 -6.53 -21.45
CA ASP A 157 8.68 -6.88 -22.03
C ASP A 157 9.66 -7.42 -21.01
N CYS A 158 9.68 -6.90 -19.78
CA CYS A 158 10.73 -7.28 -18.84
C CYS A 158 10.41 -6.87 -17.39
N CYS A 159 10.96 -7.63 -16.45
CA CYS A 159 11.11 -7.18 -15.07
C CYS A 159 12.38 -6.36 -14.95
N TYR A 160 12.31 -5.29 -14.18
CA TYR A 160 13.43 -4.40 -13.89
C TYR A 160 13.67 -4.31 -12.38
N ALA A 161 14.94 -4.12 -12.04
CA ALA A 161 15.35 -3.62 -10.74
C ALA A 161 15.92 -2.21 -10.91
N MET A 162 15.47 -1.28 -10.09
CA MET A 162 15.95 0.10 -10.06
C MET A 162 16.47 0.42 -8.66
N ASP A 163 17.70 0.89 -8.58
CA ASP A 163 18.27 1.44 -7.37
C ASP A 163 17.66 2.82 -7.10
N VAL A 164 17.08 3.04 -5.91
CA VAL A 164 16.33 4.27 -5.60
C VAL A 164 17.23 5.49 -5.40
N GLU A 165 18.47 5.30 -4.97
CA GLU A 165 19.40 6.41 -4.76
C GLU A 165 20.00 6.92 -6.07
N THR A 166 20.36 6.00 -6.96
CA THR A 166 21.05 6.33 -8.21
C THR A 166 20.12 6.44 -9.41
N GLY A 167 18.93 5.83 -9.34
CA GLY A 167 18.02 5.68 -10.47
C GLY A 167 18.52 4.70 -11.55
N GLU A 168 19.62 3.98 -11.30
CA GLU A 168 20.12 2.99 -12.24
C GLU A 168 19.17 1.81 -12.37
N GLN A 169 18.85 1.43 -13.61
CA GLN A 169 17.90 0.36 -13.93
C GLN A 169 18.59 -0.81 -14.60
N LYS A 170 18.16 -2.00 -14.24
CA LYS A 170 18.66 -3.25 -14.82
C LYS A 170 17.50 -4.20 -15.09
N ALA A 171 17.43 -4.72 -16.30
CA ALA A 171 16.54 -5.86 -16.62
C ALA A 171 17.01 -7.13 -15.90
N ILE A 172 16.06 -7.90 -15.35
CA ILE A 172 16.30 -9.14 -14.61
C ILE A 172 15.54 -10.33 -15.21
#